data_543ccb12139f67bd7e544659c7fe522a
#
_entry.id   543ccb12139f67bd7e544659c7fe522a
#
_cell.length_a   1.000
_cell.length_b   1.000
_cell.length_c   1.000
_cell.angle_alpha   90.00
_cell.angle_beta   90.00
_cell.angle_gamma   90.00
#
_symmetry.space_group_name_H-M   'P 1'
#
loop_
_entity.id
_entity.type
_entity.pdbx_description
1 polymer ?
#
loop_
_entity_poly.entity_id
_entity_poly.type
_entity_poly.pdbx_seq_one_letter_code
_entity_poly.pdbx_strand_id
1 'polypeptide(L)' 'MILKKVVALCEAKGITLYRLENDLNFANGTIRKWDEANPRVDKLKAVADYFGVTIDEILREDSDE' A
#
# COMPACT_ATOMS: atom_id res chain seq x y z
N MET A 1 6.73 8.14 2.73
CA MET A 1 5.37 8.25 2.23
C MET A 1 4.76 6.88 2.08
N ILE A 2 3.49 6.80 2.35
CA ILE A 2 2.81 5.50 2.34
C ILE A 2 2.89 4.82 0.98
N LEU A 3 2.75 5.59 -0.09
CA LEU A 3 2.83 5.01 -1.43
C LEU A 3 4.18 4.32 -1.66
N LYS A 4 5.24 4.95 -1.21
CA LYS A 4 6.57 4.40 -1.41
C LYS A 4 6.70 3.05 -0.71
N LYS A 5 6.16 2.95 0.48
CA LYS A 5 6.19 1.69 1.23
C LYS A 5 5.38 0.61 0.52
N VAL A 6 4.21 0.99 -0.01
CA VAL A 6 3.37 0.03 -0.72
C VAL A 6 4.06 -0.45 -1.99
N VAL A 7 4.72 0.46 -2.69
CA VAL A 7 5.47 0.08 -3.89
C VAL A 7 6.57 -0.93 -3.54
N ALA A 8 7.27 -0.67 -2.43
CA ALA A 8 8.31 -1.59 -2.00
C ALA A 8 7.75 -2.96 -1.68
N LEU A 9 6.58 -3.00 -1.05
CA LEU A 9 5.93 -4.28 -0.74
C LEU A 9 5.53 -5.01 -2.02
N CYS A 10 5.04 -4.27 -3.01
CA CYS A 10 4.69 -4.88 -4.29
C CYS A 10 5.91 -5.46 -4.97
N GLU A 11 7.02 -4.74 -4.95
CA GLU A 11 8.25 -5.22 -5.57
C GLU A 11 8.75 -6.47 -4.88
N ALA A 12 8.67 -6.50 -3.56
CA ALA A 12 9.11 -7.68 -2.83
C ALA A 12 8.27 -8.90 -3.16
N LYS A 13 7.00 -8.68 -3.50
CA LYS A 13 6.10 -9.76 -3.84
C LYS A 13 6.09 -10.06 -5.33
N GLY A 14 6.73 -9.23 -6.13
CA GLY A 14 6.80 -9.43 -7.57
C GLY A 14 5.53 -9.05 -8.31
N ILE A 15 4.79 -8.07 -7.80
CA ILE A 15 3.57 -7.61 -8.44
C ILE A 15 3.63 -6.11 -8.67
N THR A 16 2.70 -5.60 -9.48
CA THR A 16 2.61 -4.16 -9.76
C THR A 16 1.51 -3.56 -8.90
N LEU A 17 1.49 -2.23 -8.84
CA LEU A 17 0.39 -1.54 -8.16
C LEU A 17 -0.94 -1.85 -8.83
N TYR A 18 -0.94 -1.94 -10.15
CA TYR A 18 -2.15 -2.26 -10.89
C TYR A 18 -2.70 -3.62 -10.44
N ARG A 19 -1.82 -4.60 -10.32
CA ARG A 19 -2.23 -5.93 -9.88
C ARG A 19 -2.80 -5.87 -8.45
N LEU A 20 -2.16 -5.11 -7.59
CA LEU A 20 -2.62 -4.97 -6.23
C LEU A 20 -4.01 -4.35 -6.18
N GLU A 21 -4.21 -3.26 -6.92
CA GLU A 21 -5.52 -2.61 -6.96
C GLU A 21 -6.58 -3.55 -7.46
N ASN A 22 -6.25 -4.33 -8.48
CA ASN A 22 -7.18 -5.27 -9.06
C ASN A 22 -7.56 -6.36 -8.08
N ASP A 23 -6.58 -6.92 -7.40
CA ASP A 23 -6.81 -7.98 -6.43
C ASP A 23 -7.65 -7.51 -5.24
N LEU A 24 -7.52 -6.25 -4.89
CA LEU A 24 -8.27 -5.69 -3.76
C LEU A 24 -9.58 -5.04 -4.18
N ASN A 25 -9.90 -5.09 -5.48
CA ASN A 25 -11.10 -4.45 -6.01
C ASN A 25 -11.11 -2.95 -5.83
N PHE A 26 -9.95 -2.34 -5.89
CA PHE A 26 -9.84 -0.88 -5.83
C PHE A 26 -9.95 -0.34 -7.25
N ALA A 27 -10.45 0.88 -7.38
CA ALA A 27 -10.46 1.54 -8.67
C ALA A 27 -9.02 1.85 -9.10
N ASN A 28 -8.79 1.92 -10.40
CA ASN A 28 -7.48 2.25 -10.92
C ASN A 28 -7.01 3.59 -10.39
N GLY A 29 -5.78 3.63 -9.93
CA GLY A 29 -5.20 4.87 -9.45
C GLY A 29 -5.49 5.17 -7.99
N THR A 30 -6.27 4.34 -7.32
CA THR A 30 -6.59 4.56 -5.92
C THR A 30 -5.33 4.66 -5.06
N ILE A 31 -4.43 3.70 -5.23
CA ILE A 31 -3.22 3.66 -4.39
C ILE A 31 -2.25 4.75 -4.81
N ARG A 32 -2.20 5.09 -6.09
CA ARG A 32 -1.30 6.15 -6.54
C ARG A 32 -1.62 7.48 -5.90
N LYS A 33 -2.87 7.71 -5.57
CA LYS A 33 -3.27 8.95 -4.93
C LYS A 33 -2.73 9.08 -3.52
N TRP A 34 -2.26 8.00 -2.95
CA TRP A 34 -1.73 8.01 -1.60
C TRP A 34 -0.40 8.78 -1.51
N ASP A 35 0.15 9.17 -2.64
CA ASP A 35 1.29 10.05 -2.67
C ASP A 35 0.92 11.46 -2.21
N GLU A 36 -0.32 11.85 -2.45
CA GLU A 36 -0.79 13.19 -2.12
C GLU A 36 -1.76 13.21 -0.95
N ALA A 37 -2.44 12.14 -0.71
CA ALA A 37 -3.47 12.09 0.31
C ALA A 37 -3.36 10.80 1.09
N ASN A 38 -3.70 10.85 2.36
CA ASN A 38 -3.64 9.66 3.20
C ASN A 38 -4.79 8.72 2.85
N PRO A 39 -4.52 7.41 2.86
CA PRO A 39 -5.58 6.44 2.59
C PRO A 39 -6.54 6.34 3.76
N ARG A 40 -7.71 5.85 3.49
CA ARG A 40 -8.67 5.55 4.54
C ARG A 40 -8.20 4.29 5.27
N VAL A 41 -8.59 4.20 6.52
CA VAL A 41 -8.15 3.07 7.36
C VAL A 41 -8.59 1.73 6.78
N ASP A 42 -9.81 1.66 6.26
CA ASP A 42 -10.30 0.41 5.71
C ASP A 42 -9.48 -0.05 4.49
N LYS A 43 -9.09 0.88 3.63
CA LYS A 43 -8.27 0.53 2.48
C LYS A 43 -6.85 0.18 2.90
N LEU A 44 -6.34 0.90 3.87
CA LEU A 44 -5.01 0.63 4.38
C LEU A 44 -4.95 -0.75 5.03
N LYS A 45 -6.00 -1.11 5.76
CA LYS A 45 -6.06 -2.42 6.37
C LYS A 45 -6.10 -3.53 5.31
N ALA A 46 -6.84 -3.30 4.23
CA ALA A 46 -6.91 -4.28 3.15
C ALA A 46 -5.53 -4.53 2.55
N VAL A 47 -4.75 -3.48 2.36
CA VAL A 47 -3.39 -3.62 1.83
C VAL A 47 -2.51 -4.36 2.84
N ALA A 48 -2.60 -4.00 4.10
CA ALA A 48 -1.81 -4.65 5.14
C ALA A 48 -2.11 -6.15 5.18
N ASP A 49 -3.40 -6.49 5.15
CA ASP A 49 -3.79 -7.89 5.18
C ASP A 49 -3.29 -8.64 3.95
N TYR A 50 -3.33 -7.98 2.80
CA TYR A 50 -2.89 -8.59 1.55
C TYR A 50 -1.42 -9.00 1.64
N PHE A 51 -0.60 -8.15 2.22
CA PHE A 51 0.83 -8.42 2.33
C PHE A 51 1.22 -9.15 3.61
N GLY A 52 0.28 -9.35 4.50
CA GLY A 52 0.59 -10.01 5.77
C GLY A 52 1.42 -9.16 6.72
N VAL A 53 1.23 -7.84 6.65
CA VAL A 53 1.94 -6.91 7.53
C VAL A 53 0.92 -6.12 8.32
N THR A 54 1.39 -5.35 9.29
CA THR A 54 0.49 -4.52 10.08
C THR A 54 0.37 -3.14 9.46
N ILE A 55 -0.70 -2.45 9.80
CA ILE A 55 -0.87 -1.07 9.37
C ILE A 55 0.28 -0.23 9.90
N ASP A 56 0.70 -0.52 11.12
CA ASP A 56 1.79 0.19 11.76
C ASP A 56 3.07 0.09 10.94
N GLU A 57 3.34 -1.08 10.38
CA GLU A 57 4.50 -1.27 9.55
C GLU A 57 4.43 -0.41 8.29
N ILE A 58 3.26 -0.28 7.71
CA ILE A 58 3.10 0.54 6.52
C ILE A 58 3.29 2.01 6.85
N LEU A 59 2.79 2.44 7.99
CA LEU A 59 2.90 3.84 8.39
C LEU A 59 4.31 4.21 8.81
N ARG A 60 5.11 3.24 9.18
CA ARG A 60 6.44 3.50 9.66
C ARG A 60 7.45 3.48 8.53
N GLU A 61 7.11 4.09 7.47
CA GLU A 61 7.80 3.89 6.22
C GLU A 61 9.25 4.27 6.23
N ASP A 62 9.69 5.23 6.96
CA ASP A 62 10.97 5.70 6.81
C ASP A 62 11.89 5.49 7.86
N SER A 63 11.59 4.95 8.73
CA SER A 63 12.35 4.86 9.82
C SER A 63 13.77 4.75 9.83
N ASP A 64 13.88 5.09 9.73
CA ASP A 64 14.77 5.08 9.87
C ASP A 64 15.47 5.15 9.73
N GLU A 65 15.74 5.38 9.75
CA GLU A 65 16.38 5.65 9.61
C GLU A 65 16.63 5.87 9.67
#